data_6f96af7095e54023edfa30d7719b9534
#
_entry.id   6f96af7095e54023edfa30d7719b9534
#
_cell.length_a   1.000
_cell.length_b   1.000
_cell.length_c   1.000
_cell.angle_alpha   90.00
_cell.angle_beta   90.00
_cell.angle_gamma   90.00
#
_symmetry.space_group_name_H-M   'P 1'
#
loop_
_entity.id
_entity.type
_entity.pdbx_description
1 polymer ?
#
loop_
_entity_poly.entity_id
_entity_poly.type
_entity_poly.pdbx_seq_one_letter_code
_entity_poly.pdbx_strand_id
1 'polypeptide(L)'
;MSPTKNVSPHSASPLEEVWVAIDVETTGLDPGQDKIIEVAAVKFQGKDTVDTFQSFVNPNTTLSPFIRRFTGISQAEVDHAPEFQVVGSDLVPFIGPAPLVGHNIRFDLNFLESHGLAFKNARADTLELAHILMPEIKEYGLKKLAEALKVSQPRPHRALDDARATKDIFLQLLERAMGMDESTLKELNRLASFSSQWPASYVLRKLVETKVGSRAKPSLDAPTVDLQELATIRRQATQDSRQA
;
A
#
# COMPACT_ATOMS: atom_id res chain seq x y z
N MET A 1 9.70 -29.50 21.24
CA MET A 1 10.32 -28.21 20.78
C MET A 1 10.47 -28.31 19.30
N SER A 2 9.54 -27.68 18.55
CA SER A 2 9.60 -27.62 17.09
C SER A 2 10.48 -26.44 16.68
N PRO A 3 11.32 -26.56 15.64
CA PRO A 3 12.20 -25.48 15.21
C PRO A 3 11.37 -24.35 14.60
N THR A 4 11.49 -23.17 15.18
CA THR A 4 11.01 -21.91 14.58
C THR A 4 11.75 -21.69 13.26
N LYS A 5 11.02 -21.74 12.15
CA LYS A 5 11.55 -21.36 10.84
C LYS A 5 11.93 -19.87 10.88
N ASN A 6 13.23 -19.62 10.84
CA ASN A 6 13.80 -18.28 10.66
C ASN A 6 13.50 -17.84 9.21
N VAL A 7 12.38 -17.18 8.98
CA VAL A 7 12.03 -16.56 7.70
C VAL A 7 12.73 -15.22 7.67
N SER A 8 13.67 -15.05 6.75
CA SER A 8 14.30 -13.75 6.50
C SER A 8 13.24 -12.71 6.20
N PRO A 9 13.26 -11.51 6.81
CA PRO A 9 12.20 -10.49 6.70
C PRO A 9 12.07 -9.84 5.31
N HIS A 10 12.83 -10.27 4.31
CA HIS A 10 12.93 -9.60 2.99
C HIS A 10 12.24 -10.32 1.82
N SER A 11 11.53 -11.44 2.03
CA SER A 11 10.97 -12.24 0.92
C SER A 11 9.45 -12.42 0.94
N ALA A 12 8.72 -11.81 1.86
CA ALA A 12 7.26 -11.92 1.87
C ALA A 12 6.65 -11.09 0.72
N SER A 13 5.69 -11.71 0.00
CA SER A 13 4.87 -11.00 -0.98
C SER A 13 4.18 -9.80 -0.34
N PRO A 14 3.96 -8.69 -1.07
CA PRO A 14 3.14 -7.59 -0.55
C PRO A 14 1.76 -8.03 -0.04
N LEU A 15 1.21 -9.14 -0.57
CA LEU A 15 -0.04 -9.72 -0.09
C LEU A 15 0.10 -10.49 1.23
N GLU A 16 1.30 -10.91 1.60
CA GLU A 16 1.57 -11.64 2.85
C GLU A 16 2.09 -10.72 3.97
N GLU A 17 2.41 -9.49 3.62
CA GLU A 17 2.90 -8.48 4.57
C GLU A 17 1.71 -7.88 5.34
N VAL A 18 1.93 -7.52 6.60
CA VAL A 18 0.94 -6.75 7.38
C VAL A 18 1.06 -5.29 7.00
N TRP A 19 -0.04 -4.71 6.52
CA TRP A 19 -0.18 -3.30 6.13
C TRP A 19 -1.12 -2.56 7.07
N VAL A 20 -1.01 -1.23 7.07
CA VAL A 20 -1.99 -0.35 7.71
C VAL A 20 -2.51 0.64 6.68
N ALA A 21 -3.81 0.55 6.35
CA ALA A 21 -4.51 1.59 5.61
C ALA A 21 -4.90 2.71 6.57
N ILE A 22 -4.60 3.95 6.23
CA ILE A 22 -4.85 5.12 7.06
C ILE A 22 -5.61 6.19 6.30
N ASP A 23 -6.48 6.90 7.01
CA ASP A 23 -7.25 8.03 6.50
C ASP A 23 -7.57 9.02 7.63
N VAL A 24 -7.62 10.31 7.32
CA VAL A 24 -7.98 11.37 8.26
C VAL A 24 -9.04 12.29 7.68
N GLU A 25 -10.00 12.70 8.52
CA GLU A 25 -10.90 13.81 8.23
C GLU A 25 -10.42 15.07 8.89
N THR A 26 -10.61 16.22 8.24
CA THR A 26 -10.03 17.50 8.65
C THR A 26 -11.02 18.65 8.53
N THR A 27 -10.71 19.79 9.16
CA THR A 27 -11.53 21.02 9.04
C THR A 27 -11.33 21.75 7.71
N GLY A 28 -10.32 21.35 6.92
CA GLY A 28 -9.98 21.93 5.61
C GLY A 28 -8.78 21.25 5.00
N LEU A 29 -8.08 21.91 4.07
CA LEU A 29 -7.04 21.29 3.24
C LEU A 29 -5.60 21.72 3.59
N ASP A 30 -5.43 22.67 4.49
CA ASP A 30 -4.12 23.22 4.85
C ASP A 30 -3.63 22.67 6.21
N PRO A 31 -2.63 21.75 6.22
CA PRO A 31 -2.12 21.17 7.45
C PRO A 31 -1.56 22.20 8.44
N GLY A 32 -1.18 23.39 7.99
CA GLY A 32 -0.66 24.47 8.84
C GLY A 32 -1.76 25.26 9.56
N GLN A 33 -2.98 25.22 9.08
CA GLN A 33 -4.11 26.00 9.61
C GLN A 33 -5.26 25.13 10.08
N ASP A 34 -5.54 24.05 9.38
CA ASP A 34 -6.66 23.17 9.64
C ASP A 34 -6.33 22.08 10.67
N LYS A 35 -7.36 21.45 11.20
CA LYS A 35 -7.27 20.50 12.29
C LYS A 35 -7.82 19.14 11.85
N ILE A 36 -7.24 18.06 12.39
CA ILE A 36 -7.79 16.71 12.28
C ILE A 36 -9.05 16.63 13.16
N ILE A 37 -10.09 15.99 12.65
CA ILE A 37 -11.38 15.76 13.35
C ILE A 37 -11.76 14.29 13.46
N GLU A 38 -11.20 13.41 12.61
CA GLU A 38 -11.29 11.96 12.72
C GLU A 38 -9.99 11.33 12.22
N VAL A 39 -9.54 10.27 12.87
CA VAL A 39 -8.43 9.42 12.40
C VAL A 39 -8.91 7.99 12.38
N ALA A 40 -8.66 7.28 11.31
CA ALA A 40 -8.88 5.84 11.26
C ALA A 40 -7.71 5.11 10.61
N ALA A 41 -7.49 3.88 11.07
CA ALA A 41 -6.51 2.99 10.50
C ALA A 41 -7.04 1.54 10.50
N VAL A 42 -6.75 0.82 9.44
CA VAL A 42 -7.14 -0.59 9.27
C VAL A 42 -5.87 -1.40 9.08
N LYS A 43 -5.55 -2.26 10.07
CA LYS A 43 -4.45 -3.21 9.98
C LYS A 43 -4.93 -4.48 9.30
N PHE A 44 -4.21 -4.94 8.27
CA PHE A 44 -4.64 -6.09 7.49
C PHE A 44 -3.45 -6.92 6.98
N GLN A 45 -3.72 -8.18 6.66
CA GLN A 45 -2.78 -9.09 6.00
C GLN A 45 -3.55 -9.87 4.92
N GLY A 46 -3.15 -9.74 3.67
CA GLY A 46 -3.99 -10.20 2.57
C GLY A 46 -5.38 -9.57 2.64
N LYS A 47 -6.42 -10.37 2.51
CA LYS A 47 -7.83 -9.91 2.60
C LYS A 47 -8.33 -9.73 4.04
N ASP A 48 -7.63 -10.32 5.00
CA ASP A 48 -8.07 -10.36 6.40
C ASP A 48 -7.75 -9.04 7.11
N THR A 49 -8.77 -8.43 7.71
CA THR A 49 -8.58 -7.33 8.64
C THR A 49 -8.13 -7.89 9.99
N VAL A 50 -6.93 -7.52 10.43
CA VAL A 50 -6.35 -7.96 11.69
C VAL A 50 -6.87 -7.13 12.85
N ASP A 51 -6.94 -5.80 12.67
CA ASP A 51 -7.38 -4.87 13.70
C ASP A 51 -7.83 -3.55 13.07
N THR A 52 -8.59 -2.73 13.84
CA THR A 52 -9.05 -1.41 13.41
C THR A 52 -8.88 -0.39 14.51
N PHE A 53 -8.46 0.80 14.12
CA PHE A 53 -8.39 1.99 14.97
C PHE A 53 -9.32 3.06 14.42
N GLN A 54 -10.09 3.72 15.28
CA GLN A 54 -10.90 4.87 14.91
C GLN A 54 -11.06 5.78 16.12
N SER A 55 -10.85 7.07 15.95
CA SER A 55 -11.16 8.07 16.95
C SER A 55 -11.58 9.39 16.31
N PHE A 56 -12.62 10.00 16.84
CA PHE A 56 -12.80 11.43 16.66
C PHE A 56 -11.71 12.19 17.40
N VAL A 57 -11.46 13.42 16.96
CA VAL A 57 -10.48 14.31 17.54
C VAL A 57 -11.15 15.66 17.82
N ASN A 58 -10.94 16.19 19.01
CA ASN A 58 -11.38 17.55 19.32
C ASN A 58 -10.44 18.57 18.65
N PRO A 59 -10.92 19.32 17.64
CA PRO A 59 -10.10 20.32 16.97
C PRO A 59 -9.92 21.62 17.77
N ASN A 60 -10.60 21.74 18.94
CA ASN A 60 -10.70 22.98 19.72
C ASN A 60 -11.22 24.19 18.90
N THR A 61 -12.08 23.91 17.89
CA THR A 61 -12.68 24.95 17.04
C THR A 61 -14.04 24.50 16.53
N THR A 62 -14.86 25.47 16.11
CA THR A 62 -16.18 25.18 15.53
C THR A 62 -16.05 24.68 14.10
N LEU A 63 -16.67 23.53 13.83
CA LEU A 63 -16.76 22.97 12.46
C LEU A 63 -17.65 23.84 11.57
N SER A 64 -17.15 24.17 10.38
CA SER A 64 -17.95 24.88 9.38
C SER A 64 -19.19 24.08 8.98
N PRO A 65 -20.29 24.72 8.56
CA PRO A 65 -21.47 24.02 8.02
C PRO A 65 -21.11 23.13 6.82
N PHE A 66 -20.10 23.50 6.03
CA PHE A 66 -19.63 22.71 4.91
C PHE A 66 -19.01 21.40 5.41
N ILE A 67 -18.04 21.44 6.33
CA ILE A 67 -17.37 20.25 6.88
C ILE A 67 -18.38 19.29 7.52
N ARG A 68 -19.30 19.80 8.32
CA ARG A 68 -20.35 18.96 8.94
C ARG A 68 -21.23 18.24 7.91
N ARG A 69 -21.57 18.88 6.79
CA ARG A 69 -22.34 18.24 5.72
C ARG A 69 -21.49 17.27 4.90
N PHE A 70 -20.23 17.61 4.70
CA PHE A 70 -19.31 16.85 3.86
C PHE A 70 -18.89 15.52 4.52
N THR A 71 -18.49 15.58 5.80
CA THR A 71 -18.04 14.41 6.56
C THR A 71 -19.16 13.71 7.32
N GLY A 72 -20.29 14.40 7.54
CA GLY A 72 -21.37 13.93 8.41
C GLY A 72 -21.02 13.98 9.91
N ILE A 73 -19.85 14.51 10.28
CA ILE A 73 -19.40 14.63 11.67
C ILE A 73 -20.06 15.87 12.31
N SER A 74 -20.71 15.68 13.44
CA SER A 74 -21.35 16.74 14.19
C SER A 74 -20.37 17.47 15.12
N GLN A 75 -20.69 18.74 15.48
CA GLN A 75 -19.91 19.47 16.49
C GLN A 75 -19.87 18.73 17.82
N ALA A 76 -20.99 18.15 18.26
CA ALA A 76 -21.09 17.45 19.53
C ALA A 76 -20.15 16.22 19.61
N GLU A 77 -19.95 15.50 18.50
CA GLU A 77 -19.04 14.36 18.46
C GLU A 77 -17.59 14.79 18.69
N VAL A 78 -17.15 15.88 18.05
CA VAL A 78 -15.77 16.36 18.21
C VAL A 78 -15.55 17.12 19.52
N ASP A 79 -16.55 17.81 20.06
CA ASP A 79 -16.43 18.50 21.35
C ASP A 79 -16.20 17.55 22.52
N HIS A 80 -16.73 16.32 22.44
CA HIS A 80 -16.56 15.27 23.44
C HIS A 80 -15.38 14.33 23.16
N ALA A 81 -14.72 14.51 22.02
CA ALA A 81 -13.58 13.68 21.62
C ALA A 81 -12.29 14.09 22.37
N PRO A 82 -11.32 13.17 22.48
CA PRO A 82 -9.99 13.50 23.00
C PRO A 82 -9.24 14.46 22.06
N GLU A 83 -8.29 15.17 22.61
CA GLU A 83 -7.33 15.96 21.82
C GLU A 83 -6.40 15.04 21.03
N PHE A 84 -5.83 15.57 19.93
CA PHE A 84 -4.99 14.79 19.02
C PHE A 84 -3.80 14.11 19.70
N GLN A 85 -3.19 14.72 20.71
CA GLN A 85 -2.06 14.14 21.44
C GLN A 85 -2.42 12.80 22.11
N VAL A 86 -3.64 12.68 22.64
CA VAL A 86 -4.14 11.44 23.25
C VAL A 86 -4.35 10.40 22.14
N VAL A 87 -5.06 10.78 21.07
CA VAL A 87 -5.31 9.89 19.92
C VAL A 87 -3.99 9.42 19.30
N GLY A 88 -3.03 10.32 19.15
CA GLY A 88 -1.72 10.00 18.58
C GLY A 88 -0.92 9.01 19.43
N SER A 89 -1.04 9.10 20.77
CA SER A 89 -0.36 8.15 21.67
C SER A 89 -0.83 6.70 21.50
N ASP A 90 -2.08 6.51 21.08
CA ASP A 90 -2.67 5.20 20.79
C ASP A 90 -2.45 4.77 19.33
N LEU A 91 -2.45 5.73 18.39
CA LEU A 91 -2.25 5.47 16.97
C LEU A 91 -0.84 4.96 16.66
N VAL A 92 0.20 5.56 17.29
CA VAL A 92 1.59 5.17 17.04
C VAL A 92 1.86 3.69 17.33
N PRO A 93 1.54 3.13 18.51
CA PRO A 93 1.73 1.70 18.76
C PRO A 93 0.80 0.83 17.92
N PHE A 94 -0.39 1.31 17.57
CA PHE A 94 -1.27 0.61 16.64
C PHE A 94 -0.62 0.42 15.27
N ILE A 95 -0.06 1.45 14.68
CA ILE A 95 0.65 1.37 13.38
C ILE A 95 1.89 0.49 13.52
N GLY A 96 2.74 0.74 14.50
CA GLY A 96 4.00 0.04 14.68
C GLY A 96 4.93 0.17 13.46
N PRO A 97 5.68 -0.90 13.10
CA PRO A 97 6.62 -0.88 11.98
C PRO A 97 5.97 -1.20 10.62
N ALA A 98 4.65 -1.45 10.57
CA ALA A 98 3.97 -1.87 9.34
C ALA A 98 4.01 -0.77 8.27
N PRO A 99 4.19 -1.12 6.97
CA PRO A 99 4.04 -0.16 5.88
C PRO A 99 2.63 0.42 5.87
N LEU A 100 2.55 1.70 5.46
CA LEU A 100 1.30 2.45 5.38
C LEU A 100 0.77 2.47 3.94
N VAL A 101 -0.55 2.46 3.79
CA VAL A 101 -1.21 2.74 2.52
C VAL A 101 -2.33 3.76 2.74
N GLY A 102 -2.44 4.72 1.81
CA GLY A 102 -3.51 5.71 1.79
C GLY A 102 -3.96 5.98 0.37
N HIS A 103 -5.00 6.77 0.22
CA HIS A 103 -5.41 7.32 -1.07
C HIS A 103 -5.04 8.81 -1.12
N ASN A 104 -3.99 9.16 -1.87
CA ASN A 104 -3.28 10.42 -1.72
C ASN A 104 -2.66 10.55 -0.32
N ILE A 105 -1.98 9.50 0.12
CA ILE A 105 -1.44 9.32 1.48
C ILE A 105 -0.63 10.52 1.98
N ARG A 106 -0.07 11.30 1.07
CA ARG A 106 0.70 12.49 1.42
C ARG A 106 -0.14 13.52 2.17
N PHE A 107 -1.42 13.62 1.83
CA PHE A 107 -2.35 14.49 2.55
C PHE A 107 -2.46 14.09 4.02
N ASP A 108 -2.75 12.83 4.30
CA ASP A 108 -2.93 12.30 5.65
C ASP A 108 -1.64 12.44 6.47
N LEU A 109 -0.51 12.05 5.88
CA LEU A 109 0.78 12.13 6.57
C LEU A 109 1.21 13.57 6.87
N ASN A 110 0.92 14.52 5.99
CA ASN A 110 1.21 15.93 6.24
C ASN A 110 0.37 16.48 7.41
N PHE A 111 -0.90 16.08 7.52
CA PHE A 111 -1.74 16.46 8.67
C PHE A 111 -1.25 15.81 9.97
N LEU A 112 -0.88 14.53 9.94
CA LEU A 112 -0.31 13.85 11.11
C LEU A 112 1.00 14.50 11.54
N GLU A 113 1.87 14.84 10.59
CA GLU A 113 3.16 15.50 10.86
C GLU A 113 2.98 16.91 11.44
N SER A 114 2.04 17.70 10.92
CA SER A 114 1.73 19.04 11.46
C SER A 114 1.20 19.00 12.89
N HIS A 115 0.65 17.85 13.30
CA HIS A 115 0.20 17.59 14.67
C HIS A 115 1.24 16.81 15.51
N GLY A 116 2.49 16.70 15.04
CA GLY A 116 3.61 16.15 15.79
C GLY A 116 3.88 14.64 15.58
N LEU A 117 3.20 13.98 14.64
CA LEU A 117 3.40 12.56 14.34
C LEU A 117 4.04 12.36 12.96
N ALA A 118 5.37 12.20 12.92
CA ALA A 118 6.10 11.87 11.70
C ALA A 118 6.35 10.37 11.58
N PHE A 119 5.78 9.74 10.54
CA PHE A 119 5.96 8.32 10.25
C PHE A 119 7.07 8.09 9.21
N LYS A 120 8.04 7.23 9.56
CA LYS A 120 9.14 6.81 8.66
C LYS A 120 8.86 5.46 7.99
N ASN A 121 7.68 4.91 8.18
CA ASN A 121 7.25 3.65 7.61
C ASN A 121 7.32 3.69 6.08
N ALA A 122 7.60 2.54 5.48
CA ALA A 122 7.38 2.38 4.04
C ALA A 122 5.92 2.71 3.71
N ARG A 123 5.67 3.22 2.50
CA ARG A 123 4.35 3.69 2.14
C ARG A 123 3.97 3.31 0.72
N ALA A 124 2.67 3.19 0.50
CA ALA A 124 2.03 3.04 -0.80
C ALA A 124 0.90 4.06 -0.95
N ASP A 125 0.61 4.44 -2.18
CA ASP A 125 -0.46 5.37 -2.51
C ASP A 125 -1.35 4.74 -3.59
N THR A 126 -2.63 4.52 -3.26
CA THR A 126 -3.58 3.91 -4.20
C THR A 126 -3.92 4.83 -5.36
N LEU A 127 -3.85 6.17 -5.19
CA LEU A 127 -4.02 7.14 -6.26
C LEU A 127 -2.91 6.98 -7.30
N GLU A 128 -1.65 6.95 -6.87
CA GLU A 128 -0.50 6.79 -7.76
C GLU A 128 -0.47 5.41 -8.43
N LEU A 129 -0.72 4.35 -7.67
CA LEU A 129 -0.80 3.00 -8.22
C LEU A 129 -1.90 2.89 -9.27
N ALA A 130 -3.07 3.51 -9.05
CA ALA A 130 -4.16 3.50 -10.00
C ALA A 130 -3.80 4.24 -11.30
N HIS A 131 -3.09 5.37 -11.24
CA HIS A 131 -2.60 6.05 -12.45
C HIS A 131 -1.70 5.16 -13.31
N ILE A 132 -0.89 4.29 -12.67
CA ILE A 132 0.00 3.37 -13.39
C ILE A 132 -0.76 2.15 -13.94
N LEU A 133 -1.65 1.57 -13.13
CA LEU A 133 -2.24 0.26 -13.37
C LEU A 133 -3.61 0.32 -14.06
N MET A 134 -4.23 1.49 -14.11
CA MET A 134 -5.57 1.73 -14.66
C MET A 134 -5.62 3.02 -15.51
N PRO A 135 -4.72 3.18 -16.51
CA PRO A 135 -4.66 4.43 -17.30
C PRO A 135 -5.92 4.67 -18.12
N GLU A 136 -6.80 3.68 -18.24
CA GLU A 136 -8.06 3.75 -18.96
C GLU A 136 -9.15 4.55 -18.24
N ILE A 137 -9.06 4.75 -16.93
CA ILE A 137 -10.06 5.51 -16.17
C ILE A 137 -9.80 7.02 -16.23
N LYS A 138 -10.84 7.82 -16.04
CA LYS A 138 -10.76 9.29 -16.17
C LYS A 138 -10.63 10.02 -14.84
N GLU A 139 -11.14 9.40 -13.77
CA GLU A 139 -11.21 10.01 -12.45
C GLU A 139 -10.65 9.02 -11.42
N TYR A 140 -9.71 9.46 -10.61
CA TYR A 140 -8.96 8.62 -9.69
C TYR A 140 -9.27 8.91 -8.21
N GLY A 141 -10.26 9.75 -7.89
CA GLY A 141 -10.69 9.96 -6.51
C GLY A 141 -11.21 8.66 -5.89
N LEU A 142 -11.05 8.50 -4.58
CA LEU A 142 -11.34 7.26 -3.83
C LEU A 142 -12.71 6.66 -4.19
N LYS A 143 -13.75 7.50 -4.18
CA LYS A 143 -15.11 7.09 -4.55
C LYS A 143 -15.19 6.55 -5.98
N LYS A 144 -14.52 7.18 -6.94
CA LYS A 144 -14.53 6.77 -8.34
C LYS A 144 -13.76 5.48 -8.58
N LEU A 145 -12.65 5.30 -7.87
CA LEU A 145 -11.91 4.03 -7.88
C LEU A 145 -12.73 2.93 -7.23
N ALA A 146 -13.39 3.20 -6.11
CA ALA A 146 -14.26 2.23 -5.44
C ALA A 146 -15.41 1.77 -6.38
N GLU A 147 -16.06 2.72 -7.08
CA GLU A 147 -17.09 2.41 -8.10
C GLU A 147 -16.51 1.55 -9.24
N ALA A 148 -15.37 1.93 -9.81
CA ALA A 148 -14.72 1.24 -10.93
C ALA A 148 -14.27 -0.19 -10.56
N LEU A 149 -13.77 -0.38 -9.34
CA LEU A 149 -13.28 -1.66 -8.82
C LEU A 149 -14.37 -2.45 -8.05
N LYS A 150 -15.59 -1.93 -7.95
CA LYS A 150 -16.72 -2.53 -7.20
C LYS A 150 -16.37 -2.78 -5.73
N VAL A 151 -15.64 -1.85 -5.13
CA VAL A 151 -15.31 -1.84 -3.71
C VAL A 151 -16.42 -1.13 -2.94
N SER A 152 -16.79 -1.65 -1.77
CA SER A 152 -17.79 -1.04 -0.90
C SER A 152 -17.22 0.18 -0.18
N GLN A 153 -17.91 1.31 -0.28
CA GLN A 153 -17.64 2.54 0.48
C GLN A 153 -18.98 3.10 0.97
N PRO A 154 -19.52 2.57 2.07
CA PRO A 154 -20.90 2.85 2.48
C PRO A 154 -21.12 4.29 2.90
N ARG A 155 -20.14 4.93 3.49
CA ARG A 155 -20.18 6.33 3.95
C ARG A 155 -18.90 7.04 3.52
N PRO A 156 -18.84 7.58 2.29
CA PRO A 156 -17.74 8.44 1.88
C PRO A 156 -17.53 9.60 2.86
N HIS A 157 -16.28 9.99 3.07
CA HIS A 157 -15.86 11.01 4.03
C HIS A 157 -16.13 10.62 5.50
N ARG A 158 -15.94 9.34 5.80
CA ARG A 158 -15.78 8.79 7.14
C ARG A 158 -14.49 7.98 7.14
N ALA A 159 -13.54 8.42 7.94
CA ALA A 159 -12.16 7.93 7.88
C ALA A 159 -12.05 6.40 7.94
N LEU A 160 -12.87 5.71 8.75
CA LEU A 160 -12.81 4.25 8.82
C LEU A 160 -13.33 3.56 7.55
N ASP A 161 -14.41 4.08 6.95
CA ASP A 161 -14.97 3.51 5.73
C ASP A 161 -14.04 3.80 4.53
N ASP A 162 -13.37 4.95 4.51
CA ASP A 162 -12.41 5.34 3.49
C ASP A 162 -11.09 4.55 3.62
N ALA A 163 -10.60 4.31 4.84
CA ALA A 163 -9.47 3.41 5.07
C ALA A 163 -9.77 1.95 4.67
N ARG A 164 -11.00 1.46 4.89
CA ARG A 164 -11.44 0.13 4.42
C ARG A 164 -11.49 0.06 2.90
N ALA A 165 -12.08 1.06 2.26
CA ALA A 165 -12.12 1.14 0.80
C ALA A 165 -10.71 1.22 0.21
N THR A 166 -9.82 2.02 0.82
CA THR A 166 -8.40 2.12 0.44
C THR A 166 -7.69 0.77 0.54
N LYS A 167 -7.89 0.01 1.62
CA LYS A 167 -7.38 -1.37 1.75
C LYS A 167 -7.83 -2.25 0.59
N ASP A 168 -9.14 -2.29 0.31
CA ASP A 168 -9.69 -3.19 -0.70
C ASP A 168 -9.27 -2.78 -2.12
N ILE A 169 -9.19 -1.48 -2.42
CA ILE A 169 -8.63 -0.94 -3.66
C ILE A 169 -7.16 -1.33 -3.79
N PHE A 170 -6.36 -1.15 -2.73
CA PHE A 170 -4.94 -1.49 -2.73
C PHE A 170 -4.72 -2.97 -3.07
N LEU A 171 -5.48 -3.88 -2.48
CA LEU A 171 -5.38 -5.30 -2.76
C LEU A 171 -5.70 -5.63 -4.22
N GLN A 172 -6.73 -5.02 -4.80
CA GLN A 172 -7.04 -5.23 -6.22
C GLN A 172 -5.97 -4.65 -7.14
N LEU A 173 -5.36 -3.51 -6.80
CA LEU A 173 -4.24 -2.94 -7.55
C LEU A 173 -3.00 -3.83 -7.45
N LEU A 174 -2.73 -4.44 -6.29
CA LEU A 174 -1.66 -5.44 -6.15
C LEU A 174 -1.92 -6.68 -7.01
N GLU A 175 -3.13 -7.21 -7.01
CA GLU A 175 -3.52 -8.35 -7.87
C GLU A 175 -3.32 -8.02 -9.36
N ARG A 176 -3.70 -6.81 -9.82
CA ARG A 176 -3.44 -6.34 -11.19
C ARG A 176 -1.94 -6.28 -11.50
N ALA A 177 -1.16 -5.68 -10.61
CA ALA A 177 0.29 -5.55 -10.80
C ALA A 177 0.97 -6.92 -10.83
N MET A 178 0.55 -7.88 -10.02
CA MET A 178 1.03 -9.26 -10.07
C MET A 178 0.68 -9.96 -11.39
N GLY A 179 -0.40 -9.58 -12.05
CA GLY A 179 -0.79 -10.07 -13.37
C GLY A 179 0.08 -9.54 -14.53
N MET A 180 0.83 -8.45 -14.34
CA MET A 180 1.71 -7.88 -15.37
C MET A 180 2.87 -8.83 -15.69
N ASP A 181 3.43 -8.71 -16.90
CA ASP A 181 4.65 -9.42 -17.25
C ASP A 181 5.86 -8.91 -16.44
N GLU A 182 6.85 -9.78 -16.28
CA GLU A 182 8.02 -9.49 -15.45
C GLU A 182 8.87 -8.35 -16.01
N SER A 183 8.95 -8.21 -17.34
CA SER A 183 9.74 -7.16 -17.98
C SER A 183 9.15 -5.79 -17.69
N THR A 184 7.84 -5.64 -17.79
CA THR A 184 7.12 -4.42 -17.47
C THR A 184 7.28 -4.05 -15.98
N LEU A 185 7.12 -5.02 -15.06
CA LEU A 185 7.33 -4.76 -13.64
C LEU A 185 8.77 -4.34 -13.32
N LYS A 186 9.77 -4.97 -13.93
CA LYS A 186 11.18 -4.59 -13.77
C LYS A 186 11.44 -3.17 -14.25
N GLU A 187 10.87 -2.78 -15.38
CA GLU A 187 11.02 -1.43 -15.91
C GLU A 187 10.32 -0.39 -15.04
N LEU A 188 9.08 -0.66 -14.58
CA LEU A 188 8.40 0.20 -13.62
C LEU A 188 9.20 0.37 -12.32
N ASN A 189 9.75 -0.73 -11.77
CA ASN A 189 10.61 -0.66 -10.59
C ASN A 189 11.90 0.12 -10.85
N ARG A 190 12.53 -0.03 -12.03
CA ARG A 190 13.68 0.76 -12.43
C ARG A 190 13.36 2.25 -12.48
N LEU A 191 12.24 2.63 -13.06
CA LEU A 191 11.78 4.02 -13.09
C LEU A 191 11.48 4.54 -11.68
N ALA A 192 10.84 3.73 -10.85
CA ALA A 192 10.54 4.07 -9.47
C ALA A 192 11.80 4.30 -8.62
N SER A 193 12.91 3.63 -8.94
CA SER A 193 14.17 3.76 -8.19
C SER A 193 14.85 5.14 -8.32
N PHE A 194 14.46 5.95 -9.30
CA PHE A 194 14.96 7.33 -9.42
C PHE A 194 14.42 8.27 -8.34
N SER A 195 13.36 7.89 -7.63
CA SER A 195 12.80 8.66 -6.52
C SER A 195 12.51 7.75 -5.34
N SER A 196 13.38 7.77 -4.32
CA SER A 196 13.18 7.02 -3.08
C SER A 196 11.95 7.49 -2.27
N GLN A 197 11.42 8.67 -2.58
CA GLN A 197 10.24 9.24 -1.93
C GLN A 197 8.93 8.90 -2.65
N TRP A 198 9.00 8.27 -3.82
CA TRP A 198 7.81 7.89 -4.56
C TRP A 198 7.09 6.72 -3.85
N PRO A 199 5.83 6.88 -3.42
CA PRO A 199 5.10 5.86 -2.65
C PRO A 199 4.96 4.50 -3.37
N ALA A 200 4.94 4.50 -4.70
CA ALA A 200 4.89 3.26 -5.49
C ALA A 200 6.19 2.44 -5.44
N SER A 201 7.35 3.07 -5.12
CA SER A 201 8.67 2.41 -5.18
C SER A 201 8.78 1.18 -4.29
N TYR A 202 8.23 1.25 -3.07
CA TYR A 202 8.26 0.13 -2.14
C TYR A 202 7.48 -1.08 -2.68
N VAL A 203 6.27 -0.83 -3.17
CA VAL A 203 5.38 -1.86 -3.72
C VAL A 203 5.98 -2.51 -4.97
N LEU A 204 6.46 -1.70 -5.93
CA LEU A 204 7.02 -2.19 -7.19
C LEU A 204 8.27 -3.06 -6.94
N ARG A 205 9.14 -2.65 -6.02
CA ARG A 205 10.29 -3.44 -5.61
C ARG A 205 9.86 -4.79 -5.04
N LYS A 206 8.92 -4.81 -4.09
CA LYS A 206 8.41 -6.04 -3.47
C LYS A 206 7.77 -6.98 -4.49
N LEU A 207 7.03 -6.44 -5.45
CA LEU A 207 6.42 -7.23 -6.53
C LEU A 207 7.48 -7.90 -7.42
N VAL A 208 8.55 -7.18 -7.77
CA VAL A 208 9.68 -7.75 -8.54
C VAL A 208 10.39 -8.82 -7.73
N GLU A 209 10.72 -8.58 -6.45
CA GLU A 209 11.34 -9.56 -5.55
C GLU A 209 10.50 -10.85 -5.45
N THR A 210 9.18 -10.72 -5.31
CA THR A 210 8.24 -11.85 -5.25
C THR A 210 8.25 -12.67 -6.54
N LYS A 211 8.18 -12.02 -7.72
CA LYS A 211 8.18 -12.72 -9.01
C LYS A 211 9.52 -13.41 -9.32
N VAL A 212 10.64 -12.77 -9.00
CA VAL A 212 11.97 -13.34 -9.19
C VAL A 212 12.22 -14.48 -8.19
N GLY A 213 11.85 -14.28 -6.92
CA GLY A 213 12.00 -15.29 -5.86
C GLY A 213 11.16 -16.55 -6.10
N SER A 214 9.98 -16.42 -6.73
CA SER A 214 9.12 -17.57 -7.06
C SER A 214 9.72 -18.47 -8.14
N ARG A 215 10.60 -17.94 -9.02
CA ARG A 215 11.34 -18.71 -10.02
C ARG A 215 12.62 -19.35 -9.47
N ALA A 216 13.16 -18.86 -8.37
CA ALA A 216 14.40 -19.35 -7.77
C ALA A 216 14.21 -20.60 -6.88
N LYS A 217 12.99 -21.12 -6.74
CA LYS A 217 12.79 -22.48 -6.21
C LYS A 217 12.93 -23.47 -7.37
N PRO A 218 14.06 -24.19 -7.51
CA PRO A 218 14.14 -25.27 -8.48
C PRO A 218 13.07 -26.28 -8.09
N SER A 219 12.22 -26.64 -9.05
CA SER A 219 11.46 -27.89 -8.97
C SER A 219 12.49 -28.99 -8.70
N LEU A 220 12.32 -29.77 -7.63
CA LEU A 220 13.17 -30.93 -7.35
C LEU A 220 13.07 -32.00 -8.44
N ASP A 221 12.20 -31.80 -9.44
CA ASP A 221 11.94 -32.70 -10.57
C ASP A 221 12.39 -32.13 -11.93
N ALA A 222 13.19 -31.05 -11.94
CA ALA A 222 13.81 -30.63 -13.20
C ALA A 222 14.87 -31.65 -13.60
N PRO A 223 14.81 -32.26 -14.81
CA PRO A 223 15.84 -33.18 -15.25
C PRO A 223 17.19 -32.46 -15.22
N THR A 224 18.13 -33.04 -14.52
CA THR A 224 19.53 -32.58 -14.49
C THR A 224 20.06 -32.64 -15.93
N VAL A 225 20.19 -31.48 -16.56
CA VAL A 225 20.82 -31.39 -17.86
C VAL A 225 22.28 -31.72 -17.67
N ASP A 226 22.70 -32.85 -18.26
CA ASP A 226 24.11 -33.27 -18.20
C ASP A 226 24.97 -32.28 -18.97
N LEU A 227 25.83 -31.55 -18.23
CA LEU A 227 26.74 -30.58 -18.82
C LEU A 227 27.71 -31.20 -19.81
N GLN A 228 27.94 -32.54 -19.74
CA GLN A 228 28.75 -33.26 -20.71
C GLN A 228 28.02 -33.45 -22.02
N GLU A 229 26.70 -33.64 -22.00
CA GLU A 229 25.86 -33.75 -23.20
C GLU A 229 25.80 -32.41 -23.94
N LEU A 230 25.64 -31.30 -23.23
CA LEU A 230 25.71 -29.96 -23.83
C LEU A 230 27.08 -29.63 -24.45
N ALA A 231 28.17 -30.06 -23.80
CA ALA A 231 29.51 -29.87 -24.34
C ALA A 231 29.72 -30.69 -25.63
N THR A 232 29.11 -31.87 -25.74
CA THR A 232 29.20 -32.74 -26.92
C THR A 232 28.41 -32.14 -28.09
N ILE A 233 27.19 -31.67 -27.87
CA ILE A 233 26.35 -30.98 -28.85
C ILE A 233 27.07 -29.71 -29.39
N ARG A 234 27.70 -28.96 -28.52
CA ARG A 234 28.45 -27.75 -28.92
C ARG A 234 29.69 -28.06 -29.78
N ARG A 235 30.38 -29.19 -29.53
CA ARG A 235 31.54 -29.63 -30.33
C ARG A 235 31.08 -30.11 -31.72
N GLN A 236 29.99 -30.84 -31.84
CA GLN A 236 29.42 -31.27 -33.10
C GLN A 236 28.98 -30.09 -33.96
N ALA A 237 28.22 -29.14 -33.42
CA ALA A 237 27.79 -27.93 -34.14
C ALA A 237 28.98 -27.08 -34.65
N THR A 238 30.14 -27.11 -33.98
CA THR A 238 31.34 -26.39 -34.41
C THR A 238 32.15 -27.14 -35.49
N GLN A 239 32.03 -28.47 -35.58
CA GLN A 239 32.62 -29.27 -36.63
C GLN A 239 31.84 -29.17 -37.95
N ASP A 240 30.51 -29.19 -37.88
CA ASP A 240 29.66 -29.05 -39.06
C ASP A 240 29.77 -27.68 -39.73
N SER A 241 30.04 -26.62 -38.96
CA SER A 241 30.26 -25.28 -39.48
C SER A 241 31.66 -25.06 -40.14
N ARG A 242 32.55 -26.05 -40.06
CA ARG A 242 33.88 -26.01 -40.71
C ARG A 242 33.98 -26.85 -41.96
N GLN A 243 32.93 -27.60 -42.29
CA GLN A 243 32.89 -28.48 -43.51
C GLN A 243 31.92 -27.96 -44.57
N ALA A 244 31.21 -26.83 -44.31
CA ALA A 244 30.39 -26.05 -45.25
C ALA A 244 31.15 -24.78 -45.68
#